data_be4563e77a03eac75862d9315844304a
#
_entry.id   be4563e77a03eac75862d9315844304a
#
_cell.length_a   1.000
_cell.length_b   1.000
_cell.length_c   1.000
_cell.angle_alpha   90.00
_cell.angle_beta   90.00
_cell.angle_gamma   90.00
#
_symmetry.space_group_name_H-M   'P 1'
#
loop_
_entity.id
_entity.type
_entity.pdbx_description
1 polymer ?
#
loop_
_entity_poly.entity_id
_entity_poly.type
_entity_poly.pdbx_seq_one_letter_code
_entity_poly.pdbx_strand_id
1 'polypeptide(L)'
;EVYPTYGNWKLTLDNFHECYHCQPSHPEYCSVHDAEYILAYGAGSGTGPSSEKFNQMLQEWNEKVRKLGHITGEYTEKEFNQYSRSAERTPLADGVFSETKSGKPASKLMGKFKEYDGGYTSVGTSPFNSLAMCNDFATLFTFIPKSTLLTDVELMWLVHKDAEQDKDYNLNDMIWMWDETTK
;
A
#
# COMPACT_ATOMS: atom_id res chain seq x y z
N GLU A 1 9.55 1.23 -13.27
CA GLU A 1 8.88 2.08 -14.27
C GLU A 1 8.90 3.53 -13.84
N VAL A 2 8.75 4.45 -14.82
CA VAL A 2 8.71 5.90 -14.56
C VAL A 2 7.48 6.49 -15.25
N TYR A 3 6.68 7.20 -14.49
CA TYR A 3 5.47 7.89 -14.95
C TYR A 3 5.67 9.40 -14.88
N PRO A 4 5.94 10.09 -16.02
CA PRO A 4 6.02 11.54 -16.05
C PRO A 4 4.65 12.14 -15.75
N THR A 5 4.55 12.88 -14.66
CA THR A 5 3.31 13.51 -14.21
C THR A 5 3.41 15.02 -14.38
N TYR A 6 2.53 15.59 -15.20
CA TYR A 6 2.48 17.03 -15.43
C TYR A 6 1.82 17.76 -14.26
N GLY A 7 2.61 17.95 -13.21
CA GLY A 7 2.15 18.58 -11.97
C GLY A 7 3.33 18.87 -11.03
N ASN A 8 3.07 19.78 -10.08
CA ASN A 8 4.01 20.04 -9.01
C ASN A 8 4.07 18.81 -8.10
N TRP A 9 5.27 18.44 -7.66
CA TRP A 9 5.48 17.24 -6.82
C TRP A 9 4.63 17.23 -5.55
N LYS A 10 4.31 18.40 -4.97
CA LYS A 10 3.46 18.49 -3.78
C LYS A 10 2.03 18.05 -4.09
N LEU A 11 1.47 18.51 -5.21
CA LEU A 11 0.13 18.10 -5.64
C LEU A 11 0.07 16.62 -6.01
N THR A 12 1.13 16.12 -6.67
CA THR A 12 1.25 14.70 -7.00
C THR A 12 1.30 13.84 -5.72
N LEU A 13 2.06 14.30 -4.74
CA LEU A 13 2.18 13.61 -3.45
C LEU A 13 0.88 13.72 -2.63
N ASP A 14 0.23 14.89 -2.62
CA ASP A 14 -1.05 15.07 -1.94
C ASP A 14 -2.12 14.15 -2.53
N ASN A 15 -2.20 14.04 -3.86
CA ASN A 15 -3.11 13.12 -4.54
C ASN A 15 -2.81 11.66 -4.20
N PHE A 16 -1.55 11.29 -4.03
CA PHE A 16 -1.16 9.94 -3.61
C PHE A 16 -1.56 9.62 -2.15
N HIS A 17 -1.60 10.62 -1.28
CA HIS A 17 -1.89 10.44 0.14
C HIS A 17 -3.36 10.65 0.52
N GLU A 18 -4.21 11.16 -0.39
CA GLU A 18 -5.64 11.31 -0.13
C GLU A 18 -6.43 10.24 -0.88
N CYS A 19 -7.60 9.88 -0.39
CA CYS A 19 -8.44 8.84 -0.97
C CYS A 19 -9.85 9.30 -1.35
N TYR A 20 -10.11 10.59 -1.42
CA TYR A 20 -11.42 11.09 -1.88
C TYR A 20 -11.74 10.70 -3.32
N HIS A 21 -10.70 10.59 -4.16
CA HIS A 21 -10.82 10.18 -5.55
C HIS A 21 -10.76 8.67 -5.75
N CYS A 22 -10.31 7.88 -4.77
CA CYS A 22 -10.03 6.45 -4.95
C CYS A 22 -11.26 5.69 -5.43
N GLN A 23 -12.41 5.84 -4.78
CA GLN A 23 -13.61 5.10 -5.13
C GLN A 23 -14.16 5.41 -6.54
N PRO A 24 -14.31 6.69 -6.97
CA PRO A 24 -14.80 7.00 -8.30
C PRO A 24 -13.76 6.79 -9.42
N SER A 25 -12.47 6.87 -9.12
CA SER A 25 -11.40 6.83 -10.14
C SER A 25 -10.71 5.48 -10.23
N HIS A 26 -10.64 4.73 -9.12
CA HIS A 26 -9.87 3.49 -9.01
C HIS A 26 -10.71 2.37 -8.35
N PRO A 27 -11.81 1.91 -8.98
CA PRO A 27 -12.63 0.84 -8.42
C PRO A 27 -11.83 -0.46 -8.19
N GLU A 28 -10.78 -0.69 -8.98
CA GLU A 28 -9.85 -1.81 -8.84
C GLU A 28 -9.10 -1.75 -7.50
N TYR A 29 -8.61 -0.57 -7.13
CA TYR A 29 -7.97 -0.33 -5.84
C TYR A 29 -8.95 -0.64 -4.68
N CYS A 30 -10.18 -0.15 -4.78
CA CYS A 30 -11.22 -0.37 -3.79
C CYS A 30 -11.73 -1.82 -3.74
N SER A 31 -11.44 -2.65 -4.73
CA SER A 31 -11.75 -4.09 -4.70
C SER A 31 -10.75 -4.90 -3.87
N VAL A 32 -9.56 -4.35 -3.65
CA VAL A 32 -8.46 -4.98 -2.91
C VAL A 32 -8.32 -4.41 -1.49
N HIS A 33 -8.50 -3.11 -1.36
CA HIS A 33 -8.49 -2.41 -0.08
C HIS A 33 -9.90 -2.28 0.49
N ASP A 34 -10.06 -2.48 1.78
CA ASP A 34 -11.36 -2.33 2.42
C ASP A 34 -11.86 -0.88 2.31
N ALA A 35 -13.09 -0.72 1.78
CA ALA A 35 -13.65 0.60 1.51
C ALA A 35 -13.84 1.44 2.80
N GLU A 36 -14.20 0.80 3.92
CA GLU A 36 -14.34 1.50 5.20
C GLU A 36 -12.98 1.94 5.74
N TYR A 37 -11.94 1.11 5.55
CA TYR A 37 -10.58 1.49 5.88
C TYR A 37 -10.11 2.69 5.05
N ILE A 38 -10.31 2.66 3.74
CA ILE A 38 -9.97 3.78 2.85
C ILE A 38 -10.65 5.07 3.29
N LEU A 39 -11.94 5.02 3.63
CA LEU A 39 -12.70 6.19 4.07
C LEU A 39 -12.31 6.66 5.47
N ALA A 40 -11.97 5.75 6.37
CA ALA A 40 -11.62 6.07 7.75
C ALA A 40 -10.19 6.61 7.89
N TYR A 41 -9.25 6.06 7.16
CA TYR A 41 -7.80 6.29 7.35
C TYR A 41 -7.12 6.94 6.14
N GLY A 42 -7.58 6.68 4.93
CA GLY A 42 -6.98 7.17 3.70
C GLY A 42 -7.00 8.68 3.50
N ALA A 43 -7.82 9.40 4.26
CA ALA A 43 -7.85 10.87 4.28
C ALA A 43 -6.84 11.49 5.28
N GLY A 44 -5.94 10.70 5.85
CA GLY A 44 -4.92 11.16 6.81
C GLY A 44 -5.49 11.64 8.16
N SER A 45 -6.79 11.43 8.40
CA SER A 45 -7.46 11.97 9.58
C SER A 45 -7.68 10.96 10.69
N GLY A 46 -7.70 9.67 10.41
CA GLY A 46 -7.96 8.62 11.41
C GLY A 46 -9.28 8.80 12.18
N THR A 47 -10.17 9.65 11.68
CA THR A 47 -11.35 10.14 12.39
C THR A 47 -12.68 9.79 11.73
N GLY A 48 -12.64 9.03 10.63
CA GLY A 48 -13.85 8.54 9.97
C GLY A 48 -14.59 7.55 10.88
N PRO A 49 -15.93 7.55 10.90
CA PRO A 49 -16.70 6.55 11.61
C PRO A 49 -16.48 5.19 10.91
N SER A 50 -15.89 4.25 11.63
CA SER A 50 -15.83 2.85 11.19
C SER A 50 -17.04 2.07 11.69
N SER A 51 -17.56 1.16 10.88
CA SER A 51 -18.65 0.31 11.31
C SER A 51 -18.20 -0.69 12.39
N GLU A 52 -19.16 -1.13 13.21
CA GLU A 52 -18.89 -2.18 14.20
C GLU A 52 -18.36 -3.44 13.57
N LYS A 53 -18.88 -3.80 12.38
CA LYS A 53 -18.40 -4.96 11.59
C LYS A 53 -16.93 -4.81 11.18
N PHE A 54 -16.53 -3.63 10.70
CA PHE A 54 -15.15 -3.35 10.34
C PHE A 54 -14.23 -3.45 11.56
N ASN A 55 -14.61 -2.85 12.68
CA ASN A 55 -13.83 -2.88 13.92
C ASN A 55 -13.64 -4.32 14.43
N GLN A 56 -14.68 -5.15 14.35
CA GLN A 56 -14.61 -6.56 14.71
C GLN A 56 -13.64 -7.30 13.78
N MET A 57 -13.76 -7.13 12.46
CA MET A 57 -12.86 -7.73 11.48
C MET A 57 -11.40 -7.35 11.72
N LEU A 58 -11.13 -6.06 11.96
CA LEU A 58 -9.80 -5.55 12.28
C LEU A 58 -9.24 -6.17 13.56
N GLN A 59 -10.05 -6.31 14.60
CA GLN A 59 -9.64 -6.94 15.84
C GLN A 59 -9.30 -8.42 15.64
N GLU A 60 -10.15 -9.19 14.98
CA GLU A 60 -9.95 -10.62 14.69
C GLU A 60 -8.69 -10.83 13.84
N TRP A 61 -8.49 -10.00 12.81
CA TRP A 61 -7.29 -10.04 12.00
C TRP A 61 -6.04 -9.72 12.81
N ASN A 62 -6.04 -8.68 13.63
CA ASN A 62 -4.93 -8.30 14.50
C ASN A 62 -4.53 -9.44 15.45
N GLU A 63 -5.51 -10.12 16.06
CA GLU A 63 -5.25 -11.26 16.96
C GLU A 63 -4.61 -12.43 16.22
N LYS A 64 -5.12 -12.76 15.03
CA LYS A 64 -4.56 -13.80 14.17
C LYS A 64 -3.11 -13.51 13.80
N VAL A 65 -2.85 -12.31 13.32
CA VAL A 65 -1.55 -11.89 12.79
C VAL A 65 -0.48 -11.82 13.89
N ARG A 66 -0.86 -11.35 15.10
CA ARG A 66 0.02 -11.36 16.27
C ARG A 66 0.42 -12.77 16.71
N LYS A 67 -0.49 -13.75 16.63
CA LYS A 67 -0.18 -15.16 16.91
C LYS A 67 0.86 -15.75 15.95
N LEU A 68 0.92 -15.25 14.70
CA LEU A 68 1.97 -15.59 13.74
C LEU A 68 3.30 -14.89 14.04
N GLY A 69 3.30 -13.90 14.92
CA GLY A 69 4.45 -13.06 15.24
C GLY A 69 4.70 -11.97 14.18
N HIS A 70 3.68 -11.64 13.40
CA HIS A 70 3.73 -10.54 12.44
C HIS A 70 3.34 -9.22 13.12
N ILE A 71 3.79 -8.11 12.55
CA ILE A 71 3.50 -6.76 13.04
C ILE A 71 2.07 -6.36 12.66
N THR A 72 1.40 -5.58 13.51
CA THR A 72 0.10 -4.95 13.22
C THR A 72 0.05 -3.57 13.84
N GLY A 73 -0.84 -2.71 13.32
CA GLY A 73 -1.09 -1.38 13.85
C GLY A 73 -0.19 -0.30 13.25
N GLU A 74 -0.13 0.81 13.93
CA GLU A 74 0.53 2.03 13.47
C GLU A 74 1.82 2.28 14.26
N TYR A 75 2.80 2.80 13.56
CA TYR A 75 4.04 3.33 14.14
C TYR A 75 4.33 4.71 13.54
N THR A 76 4.51 5.70 14.42
CA THR A 76 4.89 7.06 14.01
C THR A 76 6.07 7.52 14.83
N GLU A 77 7.17 7.88 14.18
CA GLU A 77 8.33 8.46 14.84
C GLU A 77 8.19 9.98 14.88
N LYS A 78 7.95 10.53 16.08
CA LYS A 78 7.68 11.97 16.30
C LYS A 78 8.93 12.85 16.41
N GLU A 79 10.12 12.27 16.45
CA GLU A 79 11.35 12.99 16.82
C GLU A 79 12.14 13.61 15.66
N PHE A 80 11.72 13.43 14.40
CA PHE A 80 12.40 14.08 13.28
C PHE A 80 11.72 15.39 12.91
N ASN A 81 12.36 16.47 13.24
CA ASN A 81 11.89 17.86 13.19
C ASN A 81 11.39 18.39 11.82
N GLN A 82 11.43 17.64 10.73
CA GLN A 82 10.97 18.09 9.41
C GLN A 82 10.36 16.98 8.54
N TYR A 83 10.53 15.70 8.88
CA TYR A 83 10.04 14.59 8.06
C TYR A 83 9.38 13.56 8.98
N SER A 84 8.07 13.39 8.84
CA SER A 84 7.37 12.32 9.54
C SER A 84 7.71 10.99 8.87
N ARG A 85 8.08 10.01 9.69
CA ARG A 85 8.08 8.61 9.27
C ARG A 85 6.86 7.95 9.89
N SER A 86 6.09 7.31 9.08
CA SER A 86 4.94 6.53 9.53
C SER A 86 4.99 5.14 8.91
N ALA A 87 4.56 4.17 9.65
CA ALA A 87 4.31 2.84 9.14
C ALA A 87 3.01 2.34 9.75
N GLU A 88 2.17 1.78 8.95
CA GLU A 88 0.97 1.10 9.40
C GLU A 88 0.84 -0.24 8.72
N ARG A 89 0.22 -1.19 9.42
CA ARG A 89 -0.11 -2.48 8.85
C ARG A 89 -1.54 -2.86 9.19
N THR A 90 -2.33 -3.05 8.16
CA THR A 90 -3.77 -3.22 8.20
C THR A 90 -4.21 -4.35 7.30
N PRO A 91 -5.40 -4.92 7.48
CA PRO A 91 -5.92 -5.93 6.56
C PRO A 91 -6.30 -5.31 5.21
N LEU A 92 -6.13 -6.09 4.15
CA LEU A 92 -6.81 -5.92 2.89
C LEU A 92 -8.29 -6.29 3.03
N ALA A 93 -9.07 -6.15 1.96
CA ALA A 93 -10.46 -6.57 1.92
C ALA A 93 -10.61 -8.07 2.26
N ASP A 94 -11.77 -8.47 2.75
CA ASP A 94 -12.02 -9.85 3.18
C ASP A 94 -11.72 -10.85 2.05
N GLY A 95 -10.92 -11.87 2.38
CA GLY A 95 -10.49 -12.90 1.42
C GLY A 95 -9.38 -12.47 0.45
N VAL A 96 -8.86 -11.23 0.56
CA VAL A 96 -7.74 -10.73 -0.25
C VAL A 96 -6.43 -10.93 0.51
N PHE A 97 -5.40 -11.44 -0.18
CA PHE A 97 -4.09 -11.73 0.40
C PHE A 97 -2.95 -10.91 -0.22
N SER A 98 -3.17 -10.32 -1.38
CA SER A 98 -2.18 -9.49 -2.06
C SER A 98 -2.84 -8.52 -3.05
N GLU A 99 -2.12 -7.46 -3.44
CA GLU A 99 -2.56 -6.44 -4.40
C GLU A 99 -2.52 -6.95 -5.85
N THR A 100 -3.25 -8.02 -6.11
CA THR A 100 -3.39 -8.62 -7.44
C THR A 100 -4.86 -8.62 -7.86
N LYS A 101 -5.11 -8.72 -9.14
CA LYS A 101 -6.47 -8.79 -9.70
C LYS A 101 -7.32 -9.93 -9.10
N SER A 102 -6.68 -11.02 -8.73
CA SER A 102 -7.36 -12.18 -8.12
C SER A 102 -7.43 -12.12 -6.59
N GLY A 103 -6.75 -11.15 -5.97
CA GLY A 103 -6.55 -11.09 -4.51
C GLY A 103 -5.66 -12.20 -3.95
N LYS A 104 -5.06 -13.04 -4.81
CA LYS A 104 -4.19 -14.15 -4.41
C LYS A 104 -2.73 -13.70 -4.38
N PRO A 105 -1.88 -14.37 -3.58
CA PRO A 105 -0.44 -14.10 -3.61
C PRO A 105 0.16 -14.22 -5.02
N ALA A 106 1.02 -13.28 -5.37
CA ALA A 106 1.71 -13.24 -6.67
C ALA A 106 3.12 -13.80 -6.60
N SER A 107 3.72 -13.91 -5.41
CA SER A 107 5.11 -14.32 -5.25
C SER A 107 5.34 -15.08 -3.94
N LYS A 108 6.60 -15.45 -3.68
CA LYS A 108 7.04 -16.06 -2.40
C LYS A 108 6.94 -15.06 -1.26
N LEU A 109 6.69 -15.58 -0.06
CA LEU A 109 6.74 -14.80 1.17
C LEU A 109 8.06 -14.02 1.32
N MET A 110 7.97 -12.75 1.65
CA MET A 110 9.12 -11.88 1.87
C MET A 110 9.54 -11.82 3.35
N GLY A 111 10.79 -11.47 3.56
CA GLY A 111 11.32 -11.14 4.88
C GLY A 111 11.12 -12.24 5.92
N LYS A 112 10.40 -11.92 6.99
CA LYS A 112 10.13 -12.85 8.11
C LYS A 112 8.67 -13.30 8.16
N PHE A 113 7.88 -13.02 7.16
CA PHE A 113 6.51 -13.50 7.10
C PHE A 113 6.48 -15.03 7.03
N LYS A 114 5.55 -15.65 7.74
CA LYS A 114 5.39 -17.09 7.83
C LYS A 114 4.22 -17.61 7.00
N GLU A 115 3.23 -16.73 6.79
CA GLU A 115 1.99 -17.02 6.06
C GLU A 115 1.54 -15.77 5.32
N TYR A 116 0.70 -15.97 4.31
CA TYR A 116 -0.05 -14.88 3.67
C TYR A 116 -1.23 -14.53 4.56
N ASP A 117 -1.14 -13.45 5.30
CA ASP A 117 -2.11 -13.06 6.31
C ASP A 117 -3.14 -12.01 5.84
N GLY A 118 -3.05 -11.60 4.57
CA GLY A 118 -3.91 -10.57 4.01
C GLY A 118 -3.60 -9.17 4.54
N GLY A 119 -2.39 -8.96 5.05
CA GLY A 119 -1.97 -7.67 5.57
C GLY A 119 -1.24 -6.82 4.54
N TYR A 120 -1.54 -5.55 4.56
CA TYR A 120 -0.91 -4.50 3.76
C TYR A 120 -0.14 -3.55 4.68
N THR A 121 1.10 -3.29 4.35
CA THR A 121 1.95 -2.35 5.08
C THR A 121 2.20 -1.12 4.23
N SER A 122 1.85 0.04 4.73
CA SER A 122 2.23 1.33 4.18
C SER A 122 3.35 1.95 5.02
N VAL A 123 4.40 2.45 4.36
CA VAL A 123 5.51 3.15 5.02
C VAL A 123 5.75 4.46 4.30
N GLY A 124 5.47 5.55 4.97
CA GLY A 124 5.80 6.89 4.49
C GLY A 124 7.19 7.32 4.97
N THR A 125 8.05 7.69 4.04
CA THR A 125 9.35 8.32 4.32
C THR A 125 9.40 9.67 3.62
N SER A 126 8.57 10.60 4.12
CA SER A 126 8.45 11.96 3.58
C SER A 126 9.81 12.60 3.32
N PRO A 127 9.96 13.48 2.29
CA PRO A 127 8.88 13.92 1.44
C PRO A 127 8.73 13.15 0.12
N PHE A 128 9.67 12.28 -0.25
CA PHE A 128 9.76 11.82 -1.65
C PHE A 128 9.58 10.32 -1.85
N ASN A 129 9.47 9.55 -0.77
CA ASN A 129 9.38 8.10 -0.90
C ASN A 129 8.22 7.54 -0.09
N SER A 130 7.60 6.50 -0.62
CA SER A 130 6.64 5.67 0.07
C SER A 130 6.83 4.22 -0.32
N LEU A 131 6.45 3.31 0.57
CA LEU A 131 6.50 1.88 0.33
C LEU A 131 5.13 1.27 0.65
N ALA A 132 4.61 0.53 -0.29
CA ALA A 132 3.44 -0.32 -0.13
C ALA A 132 3.87 -1.78 -0.16
N MET A 133 3.42 -2.62 0.77
CA MET A 133 3.92 -3.99 0.86
C MET A 133 2.84 -4.96 1.33
N CYS A 134 2.62 -6.02 0.56
CA CYS A 134 1.93 -7.24 0.99
C CYS A 134 2.92 -8.25 1.60
N ASN A 135 2.51 -9.50 1.79
CA ASN A 135 3.42 -10.52 2.33
C ASN A 135 4.43 -11.04 1.29
N ASP A 136 4.18 -10.83 0.01
CA ASP A 136 4.83 -11.47 -1.13
C ASP A 136 5.62 -10.50 -2.03
N PHE A 137 5.20 -9.25 -2.12
CA PHE A 137 5.95 -8.22 -2.82
C PHE A 137 5.73 -6.84 -2.20
N ALA A 138 6.58 -5.89 -2.58
CA ALA A 138 6.48 -4.50 -2.19
C ALA A 138 6.65 -3.60 -3.40
N THR A 139 5.97 -2.45 -3.39
CA THR A 139 6.11 -1.38 -4.37
C THR A 139 6.71 -0.16 -3.69
N LEU A 140 7.88 0.26 -4.15
CA LEU A 140 8.53 1.49 -3.72
C LEU A 140 8.17 2.61 -4.70
N PHE A 141 7.69 3.71 -4.16
CA PHE A 141 7.36 4.93 -4.89
C PHE A 141 8.40 6.00 -4.59
N THR A 142 8.89 6.64 -5.63
CA THR A 142 9.80 7.79 -5.51
C THR A 142 9.28 8.94 -6.35
N PHE A 143 9.04 10.08 -5.73
CA PHE A 143 8.56 11.29 -6.39
C PHE A 143 9.75 12.20 -6.67
N ILE A 144 10.12 12.36 -7.94
CA ILE A 144 11.32 13.07 -8.37
C ILE A 144 10.93 14.40 -9.04
N PRO A 145 11.03 15.55 -8.36
CA PRO A 145 10.76 16.85 -8.97
C PRO A 145 11.75 17.12 -10.11
N LYS A 146 11.24 17.29 -11.33
CA LYS A 146 12.06 17.63 -12.51
C LYS A 146 11.99 19.11 -12.81
N SER A 147 10.83 19.72 -12.59
CA SER A 147 10.60 21.16 -12.69
C SER A 147 9.40 21.58 -11.83
N THR A 148 9.02 22.84 -11.87
CA THR A 148 7.86 23.35 -11.13
C THR A 148 6.56 22.61 -11.47
N LEU A 149 6.40 22.16 -12.71
CA LEU A 149 5.18 21.52 -13.22
C LEU A 149 5.44 20.14 -13.84
N LEU A 150 6.52 19.49 -13.45
CA LEU A 150 6.83 18.12 -13.89
C LEU A 150 7.46 17.33 -12.75
N THR A 151 6.87 16.21 -12.46
CA THR A 151 7.34 15.24 -11.47
C THR A 151 7.40 13.85 -12.11
N ASP A 152 8.54 13.19 -12.02
CA ASP A 152 8.60 11.76 -12.34
C ASP A 152 8.18 10.96 -11.11
N VAL A 153 7.21 10.07 -11.27
CA VAL A 153 6.86 9.06 -10.28
C VAL A 153 7.51 7.76 -10.69
N GLU A 154 8.52 7.36 -9.95
CA GLU A 154 9.23 6.11 -10.19
C GLU A 154 8.69 5.01 -9.29
N LEU A 155 8.30 3.88 -9.90
CA LEU A 155 7.83 2.68 -9.20
C LEU A 155 8.81 1.54 -9.38
N MET A 156 9.15 0.89 -8.26
CA MET A 156 10.01 -0.29 -8.23
C MET A 156 9.32 -1.40 -7.45
N TRP A 157 9.14 -2.55 -8.08
CA TRP A 157 8.59 -3.75 -7.43
C TRP A 157 9.72 -4.61 -6.89
N LEU A 158 9.58 -5.03 -5.65
CA LEU A 158 10.54 -5.84 -4.91
C LEU A 158 9.89 -7.19 -4.56
N VAL A 159 10.59 -8.27 -4.79
CA VAL A 159 10.19 -9.65 -4.45
C VAL A 159 11.23 -10.32 -3.56
N HIS A 160 10.92 -11.50 -3.05
CA HIS A 160 11.92 -12.30 -2.34
C HIS A 160 13.16 -12.54 -3.22
N LYS A 161 14.36 -12.40 -2.63
CA LYS A 161 15.65 -12.49 -3.35
C LYS A 161 15.86 -13.79 -4.15
N ASP A 162 15.20 -14.88 -3.75
CA ASP A 162 15.29 -16.18 -4.41
C ASP A 162 14.04 -16.46 -5.28
N ALA A 163 13.22 -15.44 -5.58
CA ALA A 163 12.08 -15.56 -6.50
C ALA A 163 12.55 -15.38 -7.94
N GLU A 164 12.12 -16.29 -8.81
CA GLU A 164 12.43 -16.30 -10.24
C GLU A 164 11.18 -15.88 -11.03
N GLN A 165 11.37 -14.94 -11.96
CA GLN A 165 10.27 -14.50 -12.84
C GLN A 165 9.75 -15.69 -13.68
N ASP A 166 8.46 -15.68 -13.97
CA ASP A 166 7.71 -16.69 -14.73
C ASP A 166 7.68 -18.11 -14.11
N LYS A 167 8.30 -18.25 -12.94
CA LYS A 167 8.26 -19.47 -12.13
C LYS A 167 7.60 -19.23 -10.76
N ASP A 168 8.08 -18.23 -10.05
CA ASP A 168 7.64 -17.89 -8.71
C ASP A 168 6.74 -16.65 -8.68
N TYR A 169 6.80 -15.83 -9.71
CA TYR A 169 5.91 -14.68 -9.90
C TYR A 169 5.74 -14.33 -11.38
N ASN A 170 4.57 -13.75 -11.70
CA ASN A 170 4.30 -13.13 -12.98
C ASN A 170 4.30 -11.61 -12.81
N LEU A 171 5.06 -10.91 -13.65
CA LEU A 171 5.18 -9.47 -13.56
C LEU A 171 3.83 -8.75 -13.75
N ASN A 172 2.98 -9.23 -14.66
CA ASN A 172 1.69 -8.61 -14.94
C ASN A 172 0.74 -8.67 -13.73
N ASP A 173 0.81 -9.72 -12.90
CA ASP A 173 0.01 -9.83 -11.68
C ASP A 173 0.45 -8.81 -10.64
N MET A 174 1.75 -8.53 -10.55
CA MET A 174 2.33 -7.59 -9.58
C MET A 174 2.10 -6.12 -9.97
N ILE A 175 2.24 -5.80 -11.26
CA ILE A 175 2.09 -4.41 -11.74
C ILE A 175 0.62 -4.01 -11.90
N TRP A 176 -0.30 -4.96 -11.94
CA TRP A 176 -1.71 -4.76 -12.27
C TRP A 176 -2.34 -3.59 -11.53
N MET A 177 -2.18 -3.50 -10.21
CA MET A 177 -2.80 -2.45 -9.40
C MET A 177 -2.41 -1.06 -9.89
N TRP A 178 -1.13 -0.83 -10.08
CA TRP A 178 -0.61 0.49 -10.45
C TRP A 178 -0.75 0.78 -11.93
N ASP A 179 -0.78 -0.25 -12.77
CA ASP A 179 -1.12 -0.10 -14.18
C ASP A 179 -2.59 0.34 -14.36
N GLU A 180 -3.52 -0.17 -13.56
CA GLU A 180 -4.92 0.27 -13.59
C GLU A 180 -5.09 1.67 -12.95
N THR A 181 -4.42 1.98 -11.86
CA THR A 181 -4.58 3.27 -11.17
C THR A 181 -3.89 4.43 -11.87
N THR A 182 -2.98 4.20 -12.81
CA THR A 182 -2.31 5.25 -13.58
C THR A 182 -2.95 5.55 -14.94
N LYS A 183 -4.00 4.83 -15.32
CA LYS A 183 -4.78 5.07 -16.55
C LYS A 183 -5.78 6.20 -16.37
#